data_1080a8f08806a6d546b1ee9c05ce46a2
#
_entry.id   1080a8f08806a6d546b1ee9c05ce46a2
#
_cell.length_a   1.000
_cell.length_b   1.000
_cell.length_c   1.000
_cell.angle_alpha   90.00
_cell.angle_beta   90.00
_cell.angle_gamma   90.00
#
_symmetry.space_group_name_H-M   'P 1'
#
loop_
_entity.id
_entity.type
_entity.pdbx_description
1 polymer ?
#
loop_
_entity_poly.entity_id
_entity_poly.type
_entity_poly.pdbx_seq_one_letter_code
_entity_poly.pdbx_strand_id
1 'polypeptide(L)'
;VSTPATKASRRANAGPRAAARNRAALLAAAREIFAEHGSHAPLNAVARRAGVGQGSLYRHFPDRMALVLALFEEQVSTVERIARDPGVPLADLLGVVTRHAIESVVSIDVATASPEQRPDPRLVDLRDRTADVLGSRLERALAEGDVRPGTTVDDVLLGVEMVAATLTRRPAADRERCALRAWQLLGMTVHLPDR
;
A
#
# COMPACT_ATOMS: atom_id res chain seq x y z
N VAL A 1 -36.98 -46.94 -17.81
CA VAL A 1 -36.56 -46.14 -16.65
C VAL A 1 -35.42 -45.24 -17.11
N SER A 2 -35.76 -43.97 -17.43
CA SER A 2 -34.77 -43.00 -17.92
C SER A 2 -34.17 -42.25 -16.71
N THR A 3 -32.85 -42.34 -16.58
CA THR A 3 -32.07 -41.60 -15.58
C THR A 3 -31.85 -40.18 -16.08
N PRO A 4 -32.13 -39.10 -15.32
CA PRO A 4 -31.83 -37.77 -15.76
C PRO A 4 -30.33 -37.48 -15.61
N ALA A 5 -29.69 -37.03 -16.68
CA ALA A 5 -28.33 -36.56 -16.73
C ALA A 5 -28.18 -35.31 -15.85
N THR A 6 -27.27 -35.38 -14.87
CA THR A 6 -26.86 -34.27 -14.01
C THR A 6 -26.20 -33.21 -14.86
N LYS A 7 -26.86 -32.07 -14.98
CA LYS A 7 -26.31 -30.86 -15.62
C LYS A 7 -25.16 -30.35 -14.79
N ALA A 8 -23.92 -30.68 -15.17
CA ALA A 8 -22.72 -30.01 -14.67
C ALA A 8 -22.82 -28.51 -15.01
N SER A 9 -23.01 -27.70 -13.99
CA SER A 9 -22.99 -26.24 -14.08
C SER A 9 -21.66 -25.80 -14.67
N ARG A 10 -21.63 -25.46 -15.97
CA ARG A 10 -20.54 -24.69 -16.58
C ARG A 10 -20.45 -23.36 -15.83
N ARG A 11 -19.45 -23.22 -14.94
CA ARG A 11 -19.06 -21.93 -14.41
C ARG A 11 -18.72 -21.04 -15.61
N ALA A 12 -19.59 -20.07 -15.86
CA ALA A 12 -19.39 -19.05 -16.89
C ALA A 12 -18.01 -18.43 -16.67
N ASN A 13 -17.16 -18.42 -17.72
CA ASN A 13 -15.93 -17.65 -17.76
C ASN A 13 -16.30 -16.20 -17.43
N ALA A 14 -15.97 -15.78 -16.22
CA ALA A 14 -16.20 -14.41 -15.78
C ALA A 14 -15.34 -13.52 -16.68
N GLY A 15 -15.98 -12.72 -17.56
CA GLY A 15 -15.31 -11.83 -18.50
C GLY A 15 -14.40 -10.82 -17.80
N PRO A 16 -13.61 -10.00 -18.54
CA PRO A 16 -12.63 -9.06 -17.97
C PRO A 16 -13.17 -8.18 -16.83
N ARG A 17 -14.45 -7.78 -16.91
CA ARG A 17 -15.13 -7.01 -15.84
C ARG A 17 -15.28 -7.79 -14.53
N ALA A 18 -15.53 -9.08 -14.60
CA ALA A 18 -15.64 -9.90 -13.40
C ALA A 18 -14.25 -10.21 -12.80
N ALA A 19 -13.22 -10.37 -13.64
CA ALA A 19 -11.84 -10.48 -13.18
C ALA A 19 -11.40 -9.20 -12.44
N ALA A 20 -11.69 -8.03 -12.97
CA ALA A 20 -11.40 -6.74 -12.31
C ALA A 20 -12.14 -6.61 -10.96
N ARG A 21 -13.43 -6.96 -10.92
CA ARG A 21 -14.19 -6.97 -9.65
C ARG A 21 -13.61 -7.94 -8.62
N ASN A 22 -13.25 -9.14 -9.03
CA ASN A 22 -12.63 -10.12 -8.14
C ASN A 22 -11.29 -9.63 -7.61
N ARG A 23 -10.47 -9.00 -8.46
CA ARG A 23 -9.20 -8.42 -8.05
C ARG A 23 -9.40 -7.32 -7.00
N ALA A 24 -10.33 -6.39 -7.22
CA ALA A 24 -10.65 -5.33 -6.29
C ALA A 24 -11.18 -5.88 -4.94
N ALA A 25 -12.07 -6.87 -4.98
CA ALA A 25 -12.59 -7.54 -3.78
C ALA A 25 -11.48 -8.23 -2.99
N LEU A 26 -10.52 -8.88 -3.67
CA LEU A 26 -9.37 -9.52 -3.03
C LEU A 26 -8.45 -8.51 -2.36
N LEU A 27 -8.20 -7.34 -2.97
CA LEU A 27 -7.38 -6.28 -2.37
C LEU A 27 -8.06 -5.65 -1.15
N ALA A 28 -9.37 -5.37 -1.23
CA ALA A 28 -10.14 -4.89 -0.09
C ALA A 28 -10.09 -5.89 1.08
N ALA A 29 -10.39 -7.17 0.82
CA ALA A 29 -10.32 -8.22 1.82
C ALA A 29 -8.91 -8.42 2.39
N ALA A 30 -7.86 -8.23 1.59
CA ALA A 30 -6.47 -8.33 2.05
C ALA A 30 -6.14 -7.25 3.08
N ARG A 31 -6.58 -6.00 2.87
CA ARG A 31 -6.39 -4.90 3.85
C ARG A 31 -7.02 -5.26 5.18
N GLU A 32 -8.29 -5.74 5.16
CA GLU A 32 -9.01 -6.12 6.38
C GLU A 32 -8.32 -7.29 7.10
N ILE A 33 -8.05 -8.39 6.38
CA ILE A 33 -7.45 -9.60 6.96
C ILE A 33 -6.05 -9.32 7.50
N PHE A 34 -5.23 -8.53 6.81
CA PHE A 34 -3.91 -8.17 7.29
C PHE A 34 -3.98 -7.24 8.51
N ALA A 35 -4.96 -6.32 8.56
CA ALA A 35 -5.17 -5.48 9.74
C ALA A 35 -5.62 -6.28 10.97
N GLU A 36 -6.47 -7.30 10.77
CA GLU A 36 -7.02 -8.14 11.85
C GLU A 36 -6.04 -9.21 12.35
N HIS A 37 -5.29 -9.84 11.44
CA HIS A 37 -4.54 -11.08 11.72
C HIS A 37 -3.03 -10.98 11.46
N GLY A 38 -2.54 -9.83 11.02
CA GLY A 38 -1.11 -9.59 10.80
C GLY A 38 -0.56 -10.19 9.50
N SER A 39 0.78 -10.11 9.38
CA SER A 39 1.54 -10.50 8.17
C SER A 39 1.46 -11.99 7.84
N HIS A 40 1.19 -12.84 8.83
CA HIS A 40 1.11 -14.29 8.66
C HIS A 40 -0.29 -14.81 8.33
N ALA A 41 -1.30 -13.92 8.21
CA ALA A 41 -2.66 -14.30 7.87
C ALA A 41 -2.70 -15.19 6.61
N PRO A 42 -3.42 -16.32 6.62
CA PRO A 42 -3.43 -17.22 5.47
C PRO A 42 -4.19 -16.62 4.29
N LEU A 43 -3.62 -16.73 3.07
CA LEU A 43 -4.24 -16.17 1.85
C LEU A 43 -5.64 -16.73 1.56
N ASN A 44 -5.94 -17.95 2.01
CA ASN A 44 -7.28 -18.51 1.90
C ASN A 44 -8.33 -17.74 2.72
N ALA A 45 -7.93 -17.09 3.82
CA ALA A 45 -8.82 -16.21 4.57
C ALA A 45 -9.20 -14.97 3.74
N VAL A 46 -8.24 -14.44 2.97
CA VAL A 46 -8.48 -13.32 2.03
C VAL A 46 -9.49 -13.75 0.96
N ALA A 47 -9.30 -14.92 0.32
CA ALA A 47 -10.23 -15.42 -0.68
C ALA A 47 -11.65 -15.60 -0.12
N ARG A 48 -11.77 -16.15 1.07
CA ARG A 48 -13.05 -16.36 1.76
C ARG A 48 -13.74 -15.02 2.10
N ARG A 49 -12.99 -14.05 2.65
CA ARG A 49 -13.51 -12.72 2.97
C ARG A 49 -13.99 -11.99 1.72
N ALA A 50 -13.27 -12.13 0.61
CA ALA A 50 -13.61 -11.54 -0.69
C ALA A 50 -14.80 -12.23 -1.39
N GLY A 51 -15.24 -13.39 -0.93
CA GLY A 51 -16.25 -14.21 -1.64
C GLY A 51 -15.72 -14.78 -2.97
N VAL A 52 -14.40 -14.92 -3.12
CA VAL A 52 -13.72 -15.35 -4.34
C VAL A 52 -13.11 -16.73 -4.13
N GLY A 53 -13.23 -17.61 -5.13
CA GLY A 53 -12.62 -18.94 -5.04
C GLY A 53 -11.10 -18.89 -4.98
N GLN A 54 -10.48 -19.81 -4.21
CA GLN A 54 -9.02 -19.89 -4.05
C GLN A 54 -8.26 -19.94 -5.38
N GLY A 55 -8.73 -20.75 -6.34
CA GLY A 55 -8.12 -20.81 -7.67
C GLY A 55 -8.16 -19.48 -8.44
N SER A 56 -9.13 -18.60 -8.12
CA SER A 56 -9.16 -17.25 -8.67
C SER A 56 -8.18 -16.34 -7.96
N LEU A 57 -8.04 -16.45 -6.63
CA LEU A 57 -7.03 -15.72 -5.88
C LEU A 57 -5.63 -15.99 -6.42
N TYR A 58 -5.23 -17.26 -6.54
CA TYR A 58 -3.87 -17.61 -7.02
C TYR A 58 -3.63 -17.28 -8.49
N ARG A 59 -4.68 -17.12 -9.30
CA ARG A 59 -4.54 -16.57 -10.67
C ARG A 59 -4.25 -15.08 -10.68
N HIS A 60 -4.79 -14.32 -9.73
CA HIS A 60 -4.53 -12.89 -9.59
C HIS A 60 -3.23 -12.60 -8.83
N PHE A 61 -2.97 -13.38 -7.80
CA PHE A 61 -1.88 -13.18 -6.85
C PHE A 61 -1.25 -14.55 -6.54
N PRO A 62 -0.21 -14.97 -7.28
CA PRO A 62 0.42 -16.29 -7.15
C PRO A 62 1.00 -16.53 -5.75
N ASP A 63 1.39 -15.47 -5.07
CA ASP A 63 1.98 -15.51 -3.74
C ASP A 63 1.58 -14.27 -2.90
N ARG A 64 2.03 -14.24 -1.67
CA ARG A 64 1.77 -13.14 -0.73
C ARG A 64 2.41 -11.83 -1.19
N MET A 65 3.64 -11.90 -1.72
CA MET A 65 4.36 -10.72 -2.19
C MET A 65 3.62 -10.06 -3.36
N ALA A 66 3.09 -10.84 -4.31
CA ALA A 66 2.28 -10.31 -5.40
C ALA A 66 1.02 -9.56 -4.91
N LEU A 67 0.40 -10.04 -3.82
CA LEU A 67 -0.74 -9.36 -3.21
C LEU A 67 -0.32 -8.05 -2.52
N VAL A 68 0.78 -8.06 -1.78
CA VAL A 68 1.34 -6.89 -1.10
C VAL A 68 1.77 -5.82 -2.11
N LEU A 69 2.47 -6.21 -3.17
CA LEU A 69 2.86 -5.30 -4.25
C LEU A 69 1.65 -4.64 -4.91
N ALA A 70 0.57 -5.40 -5.11
CA ALA A 70 -0.65 -4.82 -5.66
C ALA A 70 -1.34 -3.82 -4.71
N LEU A 71 -1.22 -4.00 -3.40
CA LEU A 71 -1.68 -3.02 -2.41
C LEU A 71 -0.84 -1.74 -2.46
N PHE A 72 0.48 -1.86 -2.55
CA PHE A 72 1.37 -0.71 -2.70
C PHE A 72 1.15 0.03 -4.02
N GLU A 73 0.93 -0.70 -5.13
CA GLU A 73 0.57 -0.11 -6.42
C GLU A 73 -0.66 0.79 -6.35
N GLU A 74 -1.72 0.36 -5.67
CA GLU A 74 -2.92 1.19 -5.47
C GLU A 74 -2.62 2.44 -4.62
N GLN A 75 -1.74 2.33 -3.63
CA GLN A 75 -1.32 3.45 -2.78
C GLN A 75 -0.52 4.47 -3.58
N VAL A 76 0.51 4.04 -4.32
CA VAL A 76 1.31 4.91 -5.18
C VAL A 76 0.43 5.59 -6.24
N SER A 77 -0.44 4.83 -6.92
CA SER A 77 -1.40 5.39 -7.88
C SER A 77 -2.34 6.42 -7.25
N THR A 78 -2.67 6.29 -5.97
CA THR A 78 -3.47 7.29 -5.25
C THR A 78 -2.68 8.57 -5.03
N VAL A 79 -1.41 8.47 -4.60
CA VAL A 79 -0.52 9.62 -4.41
C VAL A 79 -0.28 10.34 -5.75
N GLU A 80 0.00 9.60 -6.82
CA GLU A 80 0.16 10.13 -8.18
C GLU A 80 -1.09 10.90 -8.65
N ARG A 81 -2.27 10.34 -8.36
CA ARG A 81 -3.54 10.98 -8.73
C ARG A 81 -3.77 12.30 -7.99
N ILE A 82 -3.45 12.35 -6.70
CA ILE A 82 -3.56 13.56 -5.87
C ILE A 82 -2.54 14.60 -6.36
N ALA A 83 -1.33 14.17 -6.68
CA ALA A 83 -0.26 15.03 -7.16
C ALA A 83 -0.49 15.62 -8.57
N ARG A 84 -1.54 15.20 -9.29
CA ARG A 84 -1.96 15.86 -10.56
C ARG A 84 -2.39 17.31 -10.33
N ASP A 85 -2.90 17.63 -9.14
CA ASP A 85 -3.12 19.01 -8.74
C ASP A 85 -1.79 19.64 -8.30
N PRO A 86 -1.24 20.60 -9.05
CA PRO A 86 0.01 21.26 -8.70
C PRO A 86 -0.09 22.11 -7.42
N GLY A 87 -1.30 22.43 -6.98
CA GLY A 87 -1.56 23.17 -5.74
C GLY A 87 -1.35 22.35 -4.47
N VAL A 88 -1.34 21.02 -4.55
CA VAL A 88 -1.15 20.15 -3.38
C VAL A 88 0.30 20.26 -2.86
N PRO A 89 0.50 20.67 -1.60
CA PRO A 89 1.84 20.83 -1.02
C PRO A 89 2.47 19.48 -0.66
N LEU A 90 3.81 19.48 -0.45
CA LEU A 90 4.56 18.30 -0.02
C LEU A 90 3.99 17.70 1.29
N ALA A 91 3.61 18.56 2.24
CA ALA A 91 3.07 18.16 3.54
C ALA A 91 1.80 17.29 3.42
N ASP A 92 0.93 17.59 2.46
CA ASP A 92 -0.29 16.82 2.20
C ASP A 92 0.03 15.48 1.52
N LEU A 93 0.95 15.46 0.55
CA LEU A 93 1.38 14.20 -0.09
C LEU A 93 2.06 13.27 0.92
N LEU A 94 2.93 13.81 1.77
CA LEU A 94 3.53 13.06 2.89
C LEU A 94 2.47 12.56 3.88
N GLY A 95 1.41 13.33 4.07
CA GLY A 95 0.25 12.92 4.87
C GLY A 95 -0.44 11.69 4.30
N VAL A 96 -0.70 11.67 2.99
CA VAL A 96 -1.29 10.52 2.30
C VAL A 96 -0.38 9.29 2.39
N VAL A 97 0.91 9.44 2.10
CA VAL A 97 1.90 8.35 2.22
C VAL A 97 1.94 7.82 3.67
N THR A 98 1.92 8.71 4.65
CA THR A 98 1.93 8.36 6.07
C THR A 98 0.65 7.63 6.47
N ARG A 99 -0.52 8.08 5.99
CA ARG A 99 -1.81 7.38 6.23
C ARG A 99 -1.75 5.95 5.66
N HIS A 100 -1.25 5.79 4.44
CA HIS A 100 -1.05 4.47 3.84
C HIS A 100 -0.09 3.60 4.68
N ALA A 101 1.00 4.16 5.20
CA ALA A 101 1.93 3.42 6.07
C ALA A 101 1.26 2.98 7.38
N ILE A 102 0.42 3.83 8.00
CA ILE A 102 -0.34 3.50 9.21
C ILE A 102 -1.32 2.33 8.96
N GLU A 103 -2.01 2.34 7.82
CA GLU A 103 -3.00 1.33 7.44
C GLU A 103 -2.37 0.02 6.95
N SER A 104 -1.18 0.10 6.36
CA SER A 104 -0.51 -1.03 5.69
C SER A 104 0.72 -1.55 6.42
N VAL A 105 0.84 -1.29 7.73
CA VAL A 105 1.99 -1.73 8.55
C VAL A 105 2.34 -3.21 8.32
N VAL A 106 1.34 -4.05 8.21
CA VAL A 106 1.50 -5.49 7.96
C VAL A 106 2.10 -5.77 6.57
N SER A 107 1.70 -5.00 5.56
CA SER A 107 2.26 -5.13 4.21
C SER A 107 3.73 -4.71 4.16
N ILE A 108 4.10 -3.67 4.93
CA ILE A 108 5.48 -3.24 5.11
C ILE A 108 6.32 -4.36 5.75
N ASP A 109 5.80 -4.98 6.81
CA ASP A 109 6.45 -6.10 7.50
C ASP A 109 6.73 -7.27 6.54
N VAL A 110 5.78 -7.65 5.68
CA VAL A 110 5.97 -8.66 4.64
C VAL A 110 7.05 -8.26 3.63
N ALA A 111 7.03 -7.02 3.17
CA ALA A 111 7.96 -6.54 2.15
C ALA A 111 9.40 -6.46 2.66
N THR A 112 9.59 -6.25 3.97
CA THR A 112 10.90 -6.08 4.61
C THR A 112 11.41 -7.34 5.33
N ALA A 113 10.64 -8.43 5.35
CA ALA A 113 10.96 -9.66 6.10
C ALA A 113 12.21 -10.41 5.61
N SER A 114 12.74 -10.09 4.42
CA SER A 114 13.91 -10.77 3.86
C SER A 114 14.99 -9.76 3.44
N PRO A 115 15.71 -9.15 4.38
CA PRO A 115 16.70 -8.10 4.05
C PRO A 115 17.93 -8.62 3.29
N GLU A 116 18.18 -9.94 3.29
CA GLU A 116 19.33 -10.55 2.63
C GLU A 116 19.14 -10.80 1.13
N GLN A 117 17.91 -10.68 0.63
CA GLN A 117 17.60 -10.84 -0.80
C GLN A 117 17.62 -9.48 -1.48
N ARG A 118 18.03 -9.45 -2.78
CA ARG A 118 17.86 -8.26 -3.60
C ARG A 118 16.40 -7.79 -3.54
N PRO A 119 16.16 -6.48 -3.40
CA PRO A 119 14.79 -5.96 -3.44
C PRO A 119 14.06 -6.44 -4.71
N ASP A 120 12.78 -6.77 -4.58
CA ASP A 120 11.95 -7.06 -5.75
C ASP A 120 11.97 -5.85 -6.68
N PRO A 121 12.29 -6.01 -7.99
CA PRO A 121 12.34 -4.87 -8.93
C PRO A 121 11.07 -4.03 -8.95
N ARG A 122 9.92 -4.64 -8.65
CA ARG A 122 8.63 -3.94 -8.56
C ARG A 122 8.55 -3.01 -7.33
N LEU A 123 9.20 -3.37 -6.21
CA LEU A 123 9.33 -2.47 -5.06
C LEU A 123 10.22 -1.28 -5.40
N VAL A 124 11.30 -1.50 -6.16
CA VAL A 124 12.18 -0.42 -6.64
C VAL A 124 11.39 0.55 -7.52
N ASP A 125 10.64 0.04 -8.50
CA ASP A 125 9.77 0.86 -9.37
C ASP A 125 8.77 1.70 -8.56
N LEU A 126 8.10 1.09 -7.58
CA LEU A 126 7.15 1.81 -6.72
C LEU A 126 7.82 2.90 -5.88
N ARG A 127 9.04 2.63 -5.39
CA ARG A 127 9.86 3.62 -4.69
C ARG A 127 10.22 4.79 -5.60
N ASP A 128 10.70 4.51 -6.80
CA ASP A 128 11.12 5.52 -7.77
C ASP A 128 9.94 6.41 -8.18
N ARG A 129 8.78 5.83 -8.47
CA ARG A 129 7.54 6.58 -8.74
C ARG A 129 7.11 7.46 -7.56
N THR A 130 7.27 6.96 -6.33
CA THR A 130 7.00 7.75 -5.12
C THR A 130 8.00 8.90 -5.02
N ALA A 131 9.28 8.64 -5.32
CA ALA A 131 10.34 9.66 -5.37
C ALA A 131 10.00 10.77 -6.35
N ASP A 132 9.61 10.44 -7.57
CA ASP A 132 9.26 11.41 -8.63
C ASP A 132 8.11 12.31 -8.17
N VAL A 133 7.08 11.74 -7.57
CA VAL A 133 5.92 12.49 -7.08
C VAL A 133 6.30 13.44 -5.94
N LEU A 134 7.01 12.95 -4.93
CA LEU A 134 7.42 13.77 -3.78
C LEU A 134 8.46 14.81 -4.18
N GLY A 135 9.41 14.42 -5.03
CA GLY A 135 10.46 15.32 -5.57
C GLY A 135 9.87 16.50 -6.34
N SER A 136 8.79 16.28 -7.09
CA SER A 136 8.10 17.35 -7.83
C SER A 136 7.51 18.46 -6.93
N ARG A 137 7.42 18.25 -5.62
CA ARG A 137 6.92 19.22 -4.63
C ARG A 137 8.02 19.74 -3.71
N LEU A 138 9.17 19.06 -3.69
CA LEU A 138 10.28 19.38 -2.79
C LEU A 138 10.90 20.75 -3.11
N GLU A 139 11.10 21.06 -4.39
CA GLU A 139 11.66 22.35 -4.81
C GLU A 139 10.83 23.54 -4.31
N ARG A 140 9.51 23.42 -4.42
CA ARG A 140 8.58 24.42 -3.91
C ARG A 140 8.64 24.53 -2.39
N ALA A 141 8.61 23.39 -1.67
CA ALA A 141 8.69 23.36 -0.21
C ALA A 141 10.04 23.95 0.30
N LEU A 142 11.13 23.76 -0.44
CA LEU A 142 12.42 24.41 -0.16
C LEU A 142 12.35 25.94 -0.35
N ALA A 143 11.72 26.39 -1.44
CA ALA A 143 11.58 27.83 -1.73
C ALA A 143 10.66 28.54 -0.73
N GLU A 144 9.62 27.87 -0.24
CA GLU A 144 8.68 28.36 0.78
C GLU A 144 9.23 28.26 2.21
N GLY A 145 10.33 27.52 2.42
CA GLY A 145 10.95 27.35 3.74
C GLY A 145 10.26 26.27 4.60
N ASP A 146 9.41 25.44 4.00
CA ASP A 146 8.66 24.38 4.68
C ASP A 146 9.53 23.17 5.06
N VAL A 147 10.67 23.03 4.41
CA VAL A 147 11.69 22.01 4.69
C VAL A 147 13.07 22.67 4.84
N ARG A 148 13.98 21.99 5.53
CA ARG A 148 15.33 22.51 5.76
C ARG A 148 16.10 22.69 4.44
N PRO A 149 16.88 23.75 4.29
CA PRO A 149 17.78 23.92 3.14
C PRO A 149 18.68 22.70 2.96
N GLY A 150 18.83 22.25 1.72
CA GLY A 150 19.66 21.11 1.37
C GLY A 150 18.95 19.74 1.52
N THR A 151 17.69 19.69 1.94
CA THR A 151 16.89 18.44 1.93
C THR A 151 16.78 17.91 0.50
N THR A 152 17.09 16.65 0.29
CA THR A 152 16.99 15.94 -0.99
C THR A 152 15.75 15.04 -1.03
N VAL A 153 15.37 14.56 -2.21
CA VAL A 153 14.29 13.58 -2.34
C VAL A 153 14.64 12.27 -1.62
N ASP A 154 15.90 11.88 -1.62
CA ASP A 154 16.37 10.69 -0.90
C ASP A 154 16.23 10.85 0.62
N ASP A 155 16.43 12.06 1.17
CA ASP A 155 16.16 12.34 2.59
C ASP A 155 14.67 12.21 2.91
N VAL A 156 13.80 12.68 2.02
CA VAL A 156 12.34 12.55 2.18
C VAL A 156 11.93 11.08 2.16
N LEU A 157 12.44 10.29 1.22
CA LEU A 157 12.18 8.85 1.13
C LEU A 157 12.73 8.10 2.34
N LEU A 158 13.93 8.42 2.79
CA LEU A 158 14.49 7.85 4.01
C LEU A 158 13.59 8.16 5.22
N GLY A 159 13.08 9.39 5.29
CA GLY A 159 12.08 9.76 6.30
C GLY A 159 10.83 8.89 6.26
N VAL A 160 10.28 8.65 5.06
CA VAL A 160 9.13 7.74 4.86
C VAL A 160 9.47 6.32 5.37
N GLU A 161 10.63 5.79 5.00
CA GLU A 161 11.08 4.45 5.39
C GLU A 161 11.26 4.35 6.92
N MET A 162 11.89 5.35 7.55
CA MET A 162 12.09 5.42 9.01
C MET A 162 10.76 5.47 9.76
N VAL A 163 9.82 6.30 9.29
CA VAL A 163 8.48 6.39 9.89
C VAL A 163 7.76 5.05 9.74
N ALA A 164 7.71 4.48 8.54
CA ALA A 164 7.07 3.20 8.27
C ALA A 164 7.65 2.06 9.14
N ALA A 165 8.97 1.95 9.23
CA ALA A 165 9.64 0.95 10.07
C ALA A 165 9.33 1.12 11.57
N THR A 166 9.18 2.37 12.03
CA THR A 166 8.80 2.64 13.42
C THR A 166 7.39 2.14 13.73
N LEU A 167 6.46 2.22 12.78
CA LEU A 167 5.06 1.84 12.96
C LEU A 167 4.86 0.33 13.10
N THR A 168 5.72 -0.51 12.51
CA THR A 168 5.60 -1.98 12.58
C THR A 168 5.64 -2.52 14.01
N ARG A 169 6.27 -1.78 14.93
CA ARG A 169 6.43 -2.15 16.34
C ARG A 169 5.45 -1.43 17.28
N ARG A 170 4.45 -0.69 16.74
CA ARG A 170 3.52 0.12 17.54
C ARG A 170 2.10 -0.46 17.54
N PRO A 171 1.40 -0.42 18.67
CA PRO A 171 -0.04 -0.70 18.72
C PRO A 171 -0.80 0.23 17.76
N ALA A 172 -1.88 -0.26 17.17
CA ALA A 172 -2.65 0.52 16.19
C ALA A 172 -3.11 1.89 16.72
N ALA A 173 -3.51 1.95 18.00
CA ALA A 173 -3.95 3.20 18.66
C ALA A 173 -2.85 4.27 18.76
N ASP A 174 -1.57 3.88 18.71
CA ASP A 174 -0.43 4.79 18.88
C ASP A 174 0.21 5.20 17.55
N ARG A 175 -0.10 4.53 16.45
CA ARG A 175 0.61 4.69 15.17
C ARG A 175 0.53 6.12 14.65
N GLU A 176 -0.65 6.72 14.64
CA GLU A 176 -0.85 8.08 14.14
C GLU A 176 -0.03 9.10 14.93
N ARG A 177 -0.14 9.08 16.24
CA ARG A 177 0.64 9.95 17.13
C ARG A 177 2.15 9.74 16.95
N CYS A 178 2.57 8.47 16.80
CA CYS A 178 3.97 8.13 16.62
C CYS A 178 4.49 8.62 15.25
N ALA A 179 3.72 8.46 14.18
CA ALA A 179 4.09 8.94 12.85
C ALA A 179 4.27 10.46 12.84
N LEU A 180 3.30 11.20 13.35
CA LEU A 180 3.37 12.68 13.43
C LEU A 180 4.58 13.13 14.25
N ARG A 181 4.84 12.48 15.39
CA ARG A 181 6.01 12.80 16.22
C ARG A 181 7.33 12.49 15.49
N ALA A 182 7.40 11.40 14.75
CA ALA A 182 8.59 11.07 13.96
C ALA A 182 8.87 12.13 12.88
N TRP A 183 7.87 12.57 12.15
CA TRP A 183 8.01 13.66 11.17
C TRP A 183 8.46 14.97 11.81
N GLN A 184 7.90 15.34 12.96
CA GLN A 184 8.36 16.53 13.72
C GLN A 184 9.85 16.43 14.09
N LEU A 185 10.32 15.24 14.52
CA LEU A 185 11.74 15.04 14.86
C LEU A 185 12.64 15.12 13.61
N LEU A 186 12.13 14.72 12.45
CA LEU A 186 12.82 14.88 11.15
C LEU A 186 12.76 16.32 10.62
N GLY A 187 12.00 17.21 11.29
CA GLY A 187 11.86 18.61 10.89
C GLY A 187 10.98 18.81 9.67
N MET A 188 10.02 17.91 9.44
CA MET A 188 9.06 17.97 8.34
C MET A 188 7.64 18.13 8.85
N THR A 189 6.88 19.01 8.21
CA THR A 189 5.43 19.16 8.44
C THR A 189 4.67 18.13 7.61
N VAL A 190 3.68 17.50 8.23
CA VAL A 190 2.82 16.50 7.56
C VAL A 190 1.38 16.72 7.98
N HIS A 191 0.48 16.77 6.99
CA HIS A 191 -0.96 16.93 7.20
C HIS A 191 -1.66 15.60 6.87
N LEU A 192 -2.07 14.87 7.90
CA LEU A 192 -2.78 13.62 7.69
C LEU A 192 -4.19 13.91 7.16
N PRO A 193 -4.62 13.25 6.05
CA PRO A 193 -5.99 13.35 5.58
C PRO A 193 -6.95 12.74 6.61
N ASP A 194 -8.19 13.24 6.62
CA ASP A 194 -9.28 12.62 7.38
C ASP A 194 -9.50 11.17 6.96
N ARG A 195 -10.05 10.36 7.86
CA ARG A 195 -10.32 8.92 7.62
C ARG A 195 -11.50 8.74 6.68
#